data_338343e71de05078a69b2f0b91c34558
#
_entry.id   338343e71de05078a69b2f0b91c34558
#
_cell.length_a   1.000
_cell.length_b   1.000
_cell.length_c   1.000
_cell.angle_alpha   90.00
_cell.angle_beta   90.00
_cell.angle_gamma   90.00
#
_symmetry.space_group_name_H-M   'P 1'
#
loop_
_entity.id
_entity.type
_entity.pdbx_description
1 polymer ?
#
loop_
_entity_poly.entity_id
_entity_poly.type
_entity_poly.pdbx_seq_one_letter_code
_entity_poly.pdbx_strand_id
1 'polypeptide(L)'
;MTSTLNLYNVGLYNIRQHFFSEKKFLNYENNYHVCKDNENYKLLQAGISQKILRVVDRSFKSFFNLIKKAKNNEYRFKDIHIPKYLDKNGLFPLILSTNAIMLSS
;
A
#
# COMPACT_ATOMS: atom_id res chain seq x y z
N MET A 1 -12.16 1.73 12.51
CA MET A 1 -12.42 2.12 11.10
C MET A 1 -11.47 3.19 10.63
N THR A 2 -11.42 4.32 11.34
CA THR A 2 -10.48 5.41 11.01
C THR A 2 -9.03 4.93 11.02
N SER A 3 -8.65 4.08 12.00
CA SER A 3 -7.29 3.54 12.09
C SER A 3 -6.91 2.70 10.87
N THR A 4 -7.87 2.00 10.27
CA THR A 4 -7.63 1.21 9.06
C THR A 4 -7.20 2.10 7.89
N LEU A 5 -7.96 3.18 7.62
CA LEU A 5 -7.61 4.14 6.57
C LEU A 5 -6.30 4.85 6.88
N ASN A 6 -6.14 5.28 8.13
CA ASN A 6 -4.93 6.00 8.53
C ASN A 6 -3.69 5.13 8.37
N LEU A 7 -3.76 3.86 8.76
CA LEU A 7 -2.62 2.96 8.61
C LEU A 7 -2.28 2.71 7.14
N TYR A 8 -3.31 2.50 6.31
CA TYR A 8 -3.09 2.37 4.87
C TYR A 8 -2.33 3.59 4.33
N ASN A 9 -2.82 4.79 4.69
CA ASN A 9 -2.25 6.03 4.19
C ASN A 9 -0.84 6.27 4.76
N VAL A 10 -0.57 5.88 6.00
CA VAL A 10 0.78 5.95 6.57
C VAL A 10 1.74 5.04 5.80
N GLY A 11 1.32 3.80 5.54
CA GLY A 11 2.12 2.86 4.76
C GLY A 11 2.39 3.38 3.36
N LEU A 12 1.36 3.94 2.72
CA LEU A 12 1.47 4.53 1.40
C LEU A 12 2.44 5.71 1.41
N TYR A 13 2.31 6.59 2.39
CA TYR A 13 3.19 7.75 2.54
C TYR A 13 4.65 7.32 2.64
N ASN A 14 4.94 6.30 3.44
CA ASN A 14 6.30 5.82 3.64
C ASN A 14 6.90 5.32 2.32
N ILE A 15 6.13 4.56 1.54
CA ILE A 15 6.60 4.03 0.26
C ILE A 15 6.80 5.18 -0.73
N ARG A 16 5.86 6.14 -0.80
CA ARG A 16 5.97 7.28 -1.71
C ARG A 16 7.19 8.13 -1.38
N GLN A 17 7.41 8.45 -0.11
CA GLN A 17 8.55 9.27 0.32
C GLN A 17 9.87 8.57 0.04
N HIS A 18 9.96 7.28 0.30
CA HIS A 18 11.15 6.51 0.02
C HIS A 18 11.44 6.49 -1.49
N PHE A 19 10.41 6.29 -2.31
CA PHE A 19 10.56 6.29 -3.76
C PHE A 19 11.02 7.64 -4.29
N PHE A 20 10.43 8.75 -3.79
CA PHE A 20 10.79 10.07 -4.27
C PHE A 20 12.19 10.51 -3.83
N SER A 21 12.62 10.11 -2.63
CA SER A 21 13.93 10.50 -2.10
C SER A 21 15.06 9.58 -2.55
N GLU A 22 14.83 8.26 -2.54
CA GLU A 22 15.87 7.26 -2.81
C GLU A 22 15.77 6.61 -4.19
N LYS A 23 14.67 6.85 -4.91
CA LYS A 23 14.38 6.20 -6.20
C LYS A 23 14.30 4.68 -6.08
N LYS A 24 13.94 4.19 -4.90
CA LYS A 24 13.83 2.75 -4.61
C LYS A 24 12.49 2.43 -3.99
N PHE A 25 12.03 1.20 -4.20
CA PHE A 25 10.82 0.69 -3.60
C PHE A 25 11.09 0.30 -2.14
N LEU A 26 10.28 0.82 -1.23
CA LEU A 26 10.29 0.39 0.17
C LEU A 26 9.39 -0.85 0.26
N ASN A 27 10.00 -2.02 0.43
CA ASN A 27 9.24 -3.28 0.43
C ASN A 27 8.42 -3.44 1.71
N TYR A 28 7.54 -4.45 1.72
CA TYR A 28 6.64 -4.71 2.85
C TYR A 28 7.40 -4.84 4.16
N GLU A 29 8.47 -5.63 4.18
CA GLU A 29 9.20 -5.91 5.41
C GLU A 29 9.78 -4.64 6.05
N ASN A 30 10.42 -3.81 5.24
CA ASN A 30 10.99 -2.56 5.72
C ASN A 30 9.89 -1.56 6.11
N ASN A 31 8.80 -1.50 5.36
CA ASN A 31 7.67 -0.64 5.69
C ASN A 31 7.01 -1.09 7.01
N TYR A 32 6.92 -2.40 7.24
CA TYR A 32 6.44 -2.93 8.51
C TYR A 32 7.28 -2.41 9.68
N HIS A 33 8.61 -2.45 9.56
CA HIS A 33 9.48 -1.95 10.62
C HIS A 33 9.31 -0.45 10.88
N VAL A 34 9.00 0.34 9.85
CA VAL A 34 8.70 1.76 10.01
C VAL A 34 7.35 1.95 10.71
N CYS A 35 6.36 1.15 10.35
CA CYS A 35 4.97 1.34 10.81
C CYS A 35 4.66 0.72 12.15
N LYS A 36 5.41 -0.29 12.61
CA LYS A 36 5.04 -1.09 13.79
C LYS A 36 4.87 -0.27 15.06
N ASP A 37 5.54 0.87 15.17
CA ASP A 37 5.44 1.76 16.32
C ASP A 37 4.45 2.91 16.09
N ASN A 38 3.81 2.95 14.94
CA ASN A 38 2.81 3.97 14.62
C ASN A 38 1.54 3.73 15.44
N GLU A 39 0.93 4.81 15.91
CA GLU A 39 -0.27 4.76 16.73
C GLU A 39 -1.39 3.97 16.03
N ASN A 40 -1.60 4.21 14.75
CA ASN A 40 -2.68 3.54 14.00
C ASN A 40 -2.42 2.04 13.87
N TYR A 41 -1.16 1.63 13.77
CA TYR A 41 -0.80 0.21 13.75
C TYR A 41 -1.16 -0.44 15.08
N LYS A 42 -0.82 0.21 16.19
CA LYS A 42 -1.04 -0.32 17.54
C LYS A 42 -2.50 -0.41 17.92
N LEU A 43 -3.36 0.46 17.36
CA LEU A 43 -4.80 0.45 17.64
C LEU A 43 -5.53 -0.73 17.00
N LEU A 44 -4.92 -1.40 16.04
CA LEU A 44 -5.49 -2.55 15.36
C LEU A 44 -4.79 -3.82 15.84
N GLN A 45 -5.47 -4.97 15.66
CA GLN A 45 -4.80 -6.25 15.89
C GLN A 45 -3.65 -6.40 14.90
N ALA A 46 -2.53 -6.95 15.37
CA ALA A 46 -1.31 -7.04 14.57
C ALA A 46 -1.53 -7.74 13.23
N GLY A 47 -2.34 -8.80 13.21
CA GLY A 47 -2.63 -9.51 11.96
C GLY A 47 -3.36 -8.66 10.94
N ILE A 48 -4.29 -7.82 11.39
CA ILE A 48 -5.02 -6.89 10.52
C ILE A 48 -4.08 -5.80 10.01
N SER A 49 -3.26 -5.23 10.88
CA SER A 49 -2.30 -4.19 10.51
C SER A 49 -1.33 -4.70 9.45
N GLN A 50 -0.82 -5.92 9.62
CA GLN A 50 0.08 -6.53 8.64
C GLN A 50 -0.59 -6.72 7.28
N LYS A 51 -1.87 -7.13 7.29
CA LYS A 51 -2.60 -7.32 6.03
C LYS A 51 -2.87 -6.00 5.31
N ILE A 52 -3.14 -4.94 6.06
CA ILE A 52 -3.29 -3.60 5.48
C ILE A 52 -2.00 -3.18 4.78
N LEU A 53 -0.85 -3.38 5.42
CA LEU A 53 0.44 -3.06 4.82
C LEU A 53 0.75 -3.93 3.61
N ARG A 54 0.27 -5.18 3.57
CA ARG A 54 0.39 -6.04 2.39
C ARG A 54 -0.44 -5.52 1.22
N VAL A 55 -1.63 -4.95 1.49
CA VAL A 55 -2.44 -4.32 0.44
C VAL A 55 -1.69 -3.12 -0.15
N VAL A 56 -1.10 -2.29 0.71
CA VAL A 56 -0.27 -1.15 0.27
C VAL A 56 0.88 -1.63 -0.61
N ASP A 57 1.59 -2.64 -0.16
CA ASP A 57 2.73 -3.22 -0.89
C ASP A 57 2.29 -3.72 -2.27
N ARG A 58 1.17 -4.42 -2.32
CA ARG A 58 0.62 -4.95 -3.58
C ARG A 58 0.23 -3.84 -4.55
N SER A 59 -0.34 -2.76 -4.03
CA SER A 59 -0.72 -1.61 -4.86
C SER A 59 0.50 -1.02 -5.56
N PHE A 60 1.61 -0.86 -4.84
CA PHE A 60 2.84 -0.34 -5.43
C PHE A 60 3.49 -1.33 -6.39
N LYS A 61 3.47 -2.62 -6.07
CA LYS A 61 4.00 -3.64 -6.99
C LYS A 61 3.24 -3.62 -8.32
N SER A 62 1.92 -3.47 -8.26
CA SER A 62 1.10 -3.33 -9.48
C SER A 62 1.50 -2.09 -10.27
N PHE A 63 1.70 -0.97 -9.59
CA PHE A 63 2.14 0.27 -10.22
C PHE A 63 3.48 0.07 -10.96
N PHE A 64 4.48 -0.49 -10.27
CA PHE A 64 5.79 -0.72 -10.89
C PHE A 64 5.72 -1.72 -12.04
N ASN A 65 4.83 -2.71 -11.94
CA ASN A 65 4.63 -3.67 -13.00
C ASN A 65 4.08 -3.01 -14.26
N LEU A 66 3.12 -2.06 -14.08
CA LEU A 66 2.59 -1.29 -15.21
C LEU A 66 3.66 -0.40 -15.85
N ILE A 67 4.52 0.22 -15.04
CA ILE A 67 5.66 1.01 -15.55
C ILE A 67 6.56 0.12 -16.42
N LYS A 68 6.86 -1.09 -15.95
CA LYS A 68 7.68 -2.03 -16.71
C LYS A 68 7.03 -2.41 -18.03
N LYS A 69 5.71 -2.65 -18.02
CA LYS A 69 4.96 -2.95 -19.24
C LYS A 69 4.96 -1.77 -20.21
N ALA A 70 4.83 -0.55 -19.70
CA ALA A 70 4.85 0.65 -20.54
C ALA A 70 6.22 0.83 -21.21
N LYS A 71 7.32 0.49 -20.52
CA LYS A 71 8.65 0.53 -21.11
C LYS A 71 8.80 -0.46 -22.25
N ASN A 72 8.03 -1.54 -22.25
CA ASN A 72 8.01 -2.55 -23.31
C ASN A 72 6.91 -2.30 -24.34
N ASN A 73 6.26 -1.12 -24.32
CA ASN A 73 5.18 -0.74 -25.21
C ASN A 73 3.91 -1.60 -25.07
N GLU A 74 3.75 -2.28 -23.95
CA GLU A 74 2.59 -3.13 -23.66
C GLU A 74 1.49 -2.35 -22.95
N TYR A 75 1.76 -1.11 -22.52
CA TYR A 75 0.82 -0.26 -21.79
C TYR A 75 1.20 1.19 -22.01
N ARG A 76 0.24 2.12 -21.86
CA ARG A 76 0.50 3.55 -22.09
C ARG A 76 0.83 4.24 -20.77
N PHE A 77 1.94 4.98 -20.73
CA PHE A 77 2.37 5.72 -19.54
C PHE A 77 1.28 6.64 -19.01
N LYS A 78 0.50 7.29 -19.90
CA LYS A 78 -0.54 8.23 -19.46
C LYS A 78 -1.67 7.56 -18.68
N ASP A 79 -1.81 6.24 -18.77
CA ASP A 79 -2.86 5.49 -18.08
C ASP A 79 -2.36 4.91 -16.76
N ILE A 80 -1.12 5.20 -16.38
CA ILE A 80 -0.51 4.69 -15.14
C ILE A 80 -0.53 5.79 -14.10
N HIS A 81 -1.05 5.46 -12.92
CA HIS A 81 -1.12 6.41 -11.81
C HIS A 81 -0.48 5.81 -10.56
N ILE A 82 0.33 6.61 -9.87
CA ILE A 82 0.87 6.21 -8.58
C ILE A 82 -0.29 6.00 -7.60
N PRO A 83 -0.23 4.97 -6.73
CA PRO A 83 -1.30 4.74 -5.75
C PRO A 83 -1.58 6.01 -4.94
N LYS A 84 -2.86 6.34 -4.80
CA LYS A 84 -3.32 7.56 -4.12
C LYS A 84 -3.75 7.26 -2.70
N TYR A 85 -3.69 8.29 -1.85
CA TYR A 85 -4.25 8.20 -0.51
C TYR A 85 -5.75 7.92 -0.59
N LEU A 86 -6.25 7.18 0.39
CA LEU A 86 -7.66 6.83 0.47
C LEU A 86 -8.38 7.80 1.41
N ASP A 87 -9.61 8.16 1.03
CA ASP A 87 -10.55 8.82 1.91
C ASP A 87 -11.58 7.80 2.40
N LYS A 88 -12.64 8.29 3.05
CA LYS A 88 -13.69 7.41 3.58
C LYS A 88 -14.36 6.57 2.48
N ASN A 89 -14.37 7.05 1.23
CA ASN A 89 -14.94 6.30 0.11
C ASN A 89 -14.09 5.09 -0.29
N GLY A 90 -12.81 5.08 0.10
CA GLY A 90 -11.91 3.96 -0.14
C GLY A 90 -11.92 2.90 0.95
N LEU A 91 -12.66 3.11 2.04
CA LEU A 91 -12.65 2.18 3.18
C LEU A 91 -13.23 0.81 2.81
N PHE A 92 -14.37 0.78 2.13
CA PHE A 92 -15.01 -0.49 1.78
C PHE A 92 -14.17 -1.32 0.80
N PRO A 93 -13.66 -0.75 -0.30
CA PRO A 93 -12.72 -1.49 -1.15
C PRO A 93 -11.48 -1.97 -0.40
N LEU A 94 -10.96 -1.17 0.54
CA LEU A 94 -9.82 -1.58 1.35
C LEU A 94 -10.15 -2.80 2.22
N ILE A 95 -11.33 -2.79 2.86
CA ILE A 95 -11.77 -3.91 3.68
C ILE A 95 -11.90 -5.18 2.83
N LEU A 96 -12.47 -5.07 1.64
CA LEU A 96 -12.59 -6.21 0.72
C LEU A 96 -11.21 -6.75 0.33
N SER A 97 -10.25 -5.87 0.03
CA SER A 97 -8.89 -6.27 -0.32
C SER A 97 -8.19 -6.96 0.85
N THR A 98 -8.38 -6.45 2.06
CA THR A 98 -7.82 -7.05 3.27
C THR A 98 -8.40 -8.43 3.52
N ASN A 99 -9.71 -8.59 3.35
CA ASN A 99 -10.38 -9.88 3.50
C ASN A 99 -9.90 -10.88 2.44
N ALA A 100 -9.69 -10.45 1.21
CA ALA A 100 -9.17 -11.31 0.15
C ALA A 100 -7.78 -11.86 0.51
N ILE A 101 -6.92 -11.04 1.09
CA ILE A 101 -5.60 -11.48 1.57
C ILE A 101 -5.75 -12.49 2.72
N MET A 102 -6.69 -12.24 3.64
CA MET A 102 -6.96 -13.16 4.75
C MET A 102 -7.42 -14.53 4.26
N LEU A 103 -8.26 -14.54 3.23
CA LEU A 103 -8.80 -15.80 2.68
C LEU A 103 -7.76 -16.56 1.87
N SER A 104 -6.80 -15.87 1.26
CA SER A 104 -5.79 -16.50 0.40
C SER A 104 -4.56 -16.97 1.17
N SER A 105 -4.45 -16.62 2.41
CA SER A 105 -3.32 -17.04 3.26
C SER A 105 -3.66 -18.31 4.10
#